data_3848fb04fa1de97ac2f7821e449c35a0
#
_entry.id   3848fb04fa1de97ac2f7821e449c35a0
#
_cell.length_a   1.000
_cell.length_b   1.000
_cell.length_c   1.000
_cell.angle_alpha   90.00
_cell.angle_beta   90.00
_cell.angle_gamma   90.00
#
_symmetry.space_group_name_H-M   'P 1'
#
loop_
_entity.id
_entity.type
_entity.pdbx_description
1 polymer ?
#
loop_
_entity_poly.entity_id
_entity_poly.type
_entity_poly.pdbx_seq_one_letter_code
_entity_poly.pdbx_strand_id
1 'polypeptide(L)'
;WNEKLNQLKQESIYSALAHGRVSIVHRTCYEVISGNGLFQCELTGNMMYGKSDDELPCTGDWVIFQPFDEHKGIIVDMLPRERTLYRKKSGTVADKQAIASYVDKAFIVQSLDDNFNVRRVERFMVQIMEENISSVLVLNKADLGFDRREVEEALKHSACRMPVFFTSIHH
;
A
#
# COMPACT_ATOMS: atom_id res chain seq x y z
N TRP A 1 5.48 -8.35 -12.58
CA TRP A 1 5.89 -9.76 -12.49
C TRP A 1 7.39 -9.89 -12.74
N ASN A 2 8.09 -10.66 -11.93
CA ASN A 2 9.51 -10.90 -12.05
C ASN A 2 9.85 -12.38 -11.82
N GLU A 3 11.12 -12.77 -11.98
CA GLU A 3 11.58 -14.15 -11.85
C GLU A 3 11.33 -14.74 -10.45
N LYS A 4 11.55 -13.96 -9.39
CA LYS A 4 11.25 -14.37 -8.00
C LYS A 4 9.77 -14.71 -7.79
N LEU A 5 8.85 -13.87 -8.29
CA LEU A 5 7.41 -14.13 -8.21
C LEU A 5 7.02 -15.38 -9.03
N ASN A 6 7.68 -15.58 -10.16
CA ASN A 6 7.46 -16.78 -10.97
C ASN A 6 7.89 -18.06 -10.23
N GLN A 7 9.04 -18.03 -9.56
CA GLN A 7 9.52 -19.13 -8.74
C GLN A 7 8.56 -19.42 -7.58
N LEU A 8 8.15 -18.38 -6.81
CA LEU A 8 7.20 -18.52 -5.72
C LEU A 8 5.85 -19.11 -6.18
N LYS A 9 5.39 -18.73 -7.37
CA LYS A 9 4.20 -19.32 -7.96
C LYS A 9 4.39 -20.80 -8.29
N GLN A 10 5.55 -21.19 -8.83
CA GLN A 10 5.85 -22.59 -9.16
C GLN A 10 5.90 -23.49 -7.92
N GLU A 11 6.28 -22.95 -6.76
CA GLU A 11 6.31 -23.66 -5.49
C GLU A 11 4.89 -23.83 -4.87
N SER A 12 3.91 -23.05 -5.30
CA SER A 12 2.52 -23.18 -4.85
C SER A 12 1.85 -24.41 -5.44
N ILE A 13 1.01 -25.07 -4.64
CA ILE A 13 0.13 -26.16 -5.09
C ILE A 13 -0.85 -25.72 -6.18
N TYR A 14 -1.06 -24.44 -6.32
CA TYR A 14 -1.94 -23.80 -7.30
C TYR A 14 -1.17 -23.22 -8.50
N SER A 15 0.07 -23.67 -8.74
CA SER A 15 0.96 -23.16 -9.79
C SER A 15 0.37 -23.15 -11.20
N ALA A 16 -0.54 -24.08 -11.51
CA ALA A 16 -1.22 -24.18 -12.81
C ALA A 16 -2.30 -23.10 -13.02
N LEU A 17 -2.78 -22.46 -11.96
CA LEU A 17 -3.85 -21.46 -12.04
C LEU A 17 -3.34 -20.09 -12.51
N ALA A 18 -4.27 -19.22 -12.86
CA ALA A 18 -3.97 -17.84 -13.24
C ALA A 18 -3.37 -17.06 -12.05
N HIS A 19 -2.60 -16.03 -12.35
CA HIS A 19 -2.10 -15.08 -11.37
C HIS A 19 -2.40 -13.66 -11.80
N GLY A 20 -2.44 -12.76 -10.83
CA GLY A 20 -2.67 -11.35 -11.08
C GLY A 20 -2.31 -10.51 -9.87
N ARG A 21 -2.36 -9.21 -10.06
CA ARG A 21 -2.10 -8.22 -9.02
C ARG A 21 -3.41 -7.55 -8.59
N VAL A 22 -3.65 -7.50 -7.28
CA VAL A 22 -4.81 -6.77 -6.74
C VAL A 22 -4.64 -5.28 -7.00
N SER A 23 -5.55 -4.69 -7.74
CA SER A 23 -5.60 -3.26 -8.05
C SER A 23 -6.50 -2.50 -7.10
N ILE A 24 -7.66 -3.06 -6.79
CA ILE A 24 -8.64 -2.44 -5.90
C ILE A 24 -9.20 -3.50 -4.94
N VAL A 25 -9.38 -3.09 -3.69
CA VAL A 25 -10.05 -3.89 -2.66
C VAL A 25 -11.41 -3.25 -2.38
N HIS A 26 -12.47 -4.00 -2.64
CA HIS A 26 -13.83 -3.66 -2.27
C HIS A 26 -14.25 -4.37 -0.98
N ARG A 27 -15.44 -4.07 -0.48
CA ARG A 27 -15.93 -4.68 0.75
C ARG A 27 -16.08 -6.21 0.67
N THR A 28 -16.46 -6.72 -0.50
CA THR A 28 -16.78 -8.14 -0.71
C THR A 28 -16.01 -8.78 -1.85
N CYS A 29 -15.27 -8.01 -2.64
CA CYS A 29 -14.55 -8.51 -3.80
C CYS A 29 -13.26 -7.71 -4.06
N TYR A 30 -12.45 -8.21 -4.96
CA TYR A 30 -11.15 -7.69 -5.34
C TYR A 30 -11.10 -7.52 -6.86
N GLU A 31 -10.56 -6.40 -7.32
CA GLU A 31 -10.19 -6.29 -8.73
C GLU A 31 -8.74 -6.76 -8.90
N VAL A 32 -8.56 -7.71 -9.80
CA VAL A 32 -7.27 -8.34 -10.08
C VAL A 32 -6.89 -8.12 -11.53
N ILE A 33 -5.77 -7.43 -11.75
CA ILE A 33 -5.17 -7.26 -13.06
C ILE A 33 -4.30 -8.47 -13.36
N SER A 34 -4.62 -9.17 -14.45
CA SER A 34 -3.90 -10.33 -14.96
C SER A 34 -3.42 -10.10 -16.39
N GLY A 35 -2.54 -10.96 -16.90
CA GLY A 35 -2.15 -10.96 -18.32
C GLY A 35 -3.34 -11.13 -19.29
N ASN A 36 -4.45 -11.71 -18.83
CA ASN A 36 -5.66 -11.95 -19.59
C ASN A 36 -6.75 -10.86 -19.37
N GLY A 37 -6.44 -9.78 -18.68
CA GLY A 37 -7.36 -8.67 -18.43
C GLY A 37 -7.67 -8.45 -16.96
N LEU A 38 -8.76 -7.71 -16.71
CA LEU A 38 -9.25 -7.36 -15.38
C LEU A 38 -10.31 -8.38 -14.93
N PHE A 39 -10.14 -8.90 -13.73
CA PHE A 39 -11.06 -9.87 -13.10
C PHE A 39 -11.61 -9.32 -11.80
N GLN A 40 -12.91 -9.49 -11.60
CA GLN A 40 -13.54 -9.32 -10.30
C GLN A 40 -13.48 -10.66 -9.55
N CYS A 41 -12.73 -10.69 -8.45
CA CYS A 41 -12.47 -11.91 -7.71
C CYS A 41 -13.06 -11.86 -6.31
N GLU A 42 -13.50 -13.02 -5.83
CA GLU A 42 -13.88 -13.25 -4.43
C GLU A 42 -12.85 -14.15 -3.75
N LEU A 43 -12.86 -14.21 -2.41
CA LEU A 43 -12.01 -15.13 -1.66
C LEU A 43 -12.71 -16.48 -1.49
N THR A 44 -11.92 -17.55 -1.41
CA THR A 44 -12.43 -18.83 -0.90
C THR A 44 -12.81 -18.70 0.58
N GLY A 45 -13.73 -19.53 1.05
CA GLY A 45 -14.08 -19.59 2.47
C GLY A 45 -12.87 -19.79 3.37
N ASN A 46 -11.93 -20.65 2.98
CA ASN A 46 -10.68 -20.90 3.72
C ASN A 46 -9.78 -19.65 3.84
N MET A 47 -9.80 -18.75 2.87
CA MET A 47 -9.06 -17.49 2.94
C MET A 47 -9.76 -16.42 3.79
N MET A 48 -11.07 -16.57 4.04
CA MET A 48 -11.83 -15.64 4.87
C MET A 48 -11.85 -16.06 6.35
N TYR A 49 -11.92 -17.37 6.63
CA TYR A 49 -12.07 -17.87 7.99
C TYR A 49 -10.74 -17.88 8.76
N GLY A 50 -10.76 -17.26 9.94
CA GLY A 50 -9.64 -17.32 10.90
C GLY A 50 -8.44 -16.45 10.55
N LYS A 51 -8.52 -15.63 9.50
CA LYS A 51 -7.47 -14.67 9.14
C LYS A 51 -7.75 -13.31 9.74
N SER A 52 -6.68 -12.66 10.20
CA SER A 52 -6.69 -11.25 10.60
C SER A 52 -6.70 -10.34 9.36
N ASP A 53 -7.07 -9.07 9.52
CA ASP A 53 -7.17 -8.12 8.41
C ASP A 53 -5.83 -7.85 7.70
N ASP A 54 -4.71 -8.08 8.37
CA ASP A 54 -3.38 -7.98 7.77
C ASP A 54 -3.00 -9.20 6.93
N GLU A 55 -3.70 -10.32 7.09
CA GLU A 55 -3.52 -11.53 6.29
C GLU A 55 -4.43 -11.59 5.05
N LEU A 56 -5.45 -10.73 4.98
CA LEU A 56 -6.32 -10.64 3.80
C LEU A 56 -5.63 -9.88 2.66
N PRO A 57 -5.95 -10.17 1.38
CA PRO A 57 -5.35 -9.45 0.27
C PRO A 57 -5.57 -7.94 0.34
N CYS A 58 -4.52 -7.17 0.05
CA CYS A 58 -4.58 -5.72 -0.06
C CYS A 58 -4.13 -5.25 -1.45
N THR A 59 -4.29 -3.98 -1.73
CA THR A 59 -3.83 -3.40 -3.01
C THR A 59 -2.33 -3.65 -3.20
N GLY A 60 -1.97 -4.14 -4.37
CA GLY A 60 -0.59 -4.47 -4.73
C GLY A 60 -0.21 -5.93 -4.56
N ASP A 61 -0.97 -6.72 -3.79
CA ASP A 61 -0.70 -8.14 -3.60
C ASP A 61 -0.75 -8.93 -4.90
N TRP A 62 0.16 -9.88 -5.01
CA TRP A 62 0.13 -10.90 -6.05
C TRP A 62 -0.66 -12.11 -5.55
N VAL A 63 -1.68 -12.47 -6.29
CA VAL A 63 -2.61 -13.55 -5.96
C VAL A 63 -2.64 -14.60 -7.04
N ILE A 64 -2.96 -15.83 -6.62
CA ILE A 64 -3.29 -16.93 -7.53
C ILE A 64 -4.80 -17.10 -7.48
N PHE A 65 -5.43 -17.13 -8.63
CA PHE A 65 -6.88 -17.22 -8.73
C PHE A 65 -7.31 -18.16 -9.84
N GLN A 66 -8.49 -18.73 -9.67
CA GLN A 66 -9.15 -19.56 -10.66
C GLN A 66 -10.22 -18.72 -11.37
N PRO A 67 -10.05 -18.39 -12.66
CA PRO A 67 -11.12 -17.83 -13.47
C PRO A 67 -12.27 -18.84 -13.62
N PHE A 68 -13.52 -18.37 -13.57
CA PHE A 68 -14.70 -19.21 -13.83
C PHE A 68 -15.69 -18.56 -14.80
N ASP A 69 -15.45 -17.30 -15.16
CA ASP A 69 -16.22 -16.53 -16.15
C ASP A 69 -15.27 -15.56 -16.84
N GLU A 70 -15.69 -14.87 -17.91
CA GLU A 70 -14.86 -13.97 -18.69
C GLU A 70 -14.13 -12.90 -17.84
N HIS A 71 -14.79 -12.42 -16.80
CA HIS A 71 -14.28 -11.36 -15.93
C HIS A 71 -14.40 -11.67 -14.43
N LYS A 72 -14.62 -12.94 -14.07
CA LYS A 72 -14.76 -13.34 -12.65
C LYS A 72 -13.78 -14.42 -12.27
N GLY A 73 -13.39 -14.43 -11.00
CA GLY A 73 -12.48 -15.42 -10.47
C GLY A 73 -12.61 -15.61 -8.96
N ILE A 74 -11.95 -16.65 -8.47
CA ILE A 74 -11.85 -16.93 -7.03
C ILE A 74 -10.37 -16.95 -6.66
N ILE A 75 -9.97 -16.08 -5.74
CA ILE A 75 -8.62 -16.07 -5.17
C ILE A 75 -8.48 -17.29 -4.27
N VAL A 76 -7.49 -18.12 -4.56
CA VAL A 76 -7.22 -19.37 -3.84
C VAL A 76 -5.94 -19.29 -3.01
N ASP A 77 -5.02 -18.39 -3.35
CA ASP A 77 -3.73 -18.24 -2.67
C ASP A 77 -3.17 -16.82 -2.87
N MET A 78 -2.23 -16.45 -2.02
CA MET A 78 -1.54 -15.17 -2.07
C MET A 78 -0.04 -15.38 -1.94
N LEU A 79 0.74 -14.77 -2.84
CA LEU A 79 2.20 -14.84 -2.75
C LEU A 79 2.73 -14.00 -1.58
N PRO A 80 3.88 -14.38 -0.99
CA PRO A 80 4.49 -13.66 0.12
C PRO A 80 4.68 -12.18 -0.20
N ARG A 81 4.29 -11.32 0.73
CA ARG A 81 4.39 -9.87 0.60
C ARG A 81 5.81 -9.35 0.72
N GLU A 82 6.04 -8.23 0.08
CA GLU A 82 7.22 -7.41 0.24
C GLU A 82 6.83 -5.94 0.39
N ARG A 83 7.59 -5.17 1.21
CA ARG A 83 7.42 -3.72 1.36
C ARG A 83 5.95 -3.31 1.52
N THR A 84 5.38 -3.71 2.64
CA THR A 84 3.95 -3.55 2.92
C THR A 84 3.69 -2.37 3.83
N LEU A 85 2.82 -1.47 3.43
CA LEU A 85 2.34 -0.39 4.29
C LEU A 85 1.18 -0.90 5.14
N TYR A 86 1.27 -0.67 6.44
CA TYR A 86 0.25 -1.03 7.42
C TYR A 86 -0.40 0.21 8.04
N ARG A 87 -1.64 0.05 8.45
CA ARG A 87 -2.37 1.03 9.26
C ARG A 87 -2.73 0.40 10.59
N LYS A 88 -2.49 1.11 11.70
CA LYS A 88 -3.04 0.71 13.00
C LYS A 88 -4.54 0.94 13.03
N LYS A 89 -5.31 -0.07 13.43
CA LYS A 89 -6.73 0.08 13.71
C LYS A 89 -6.93 0.87 15.00
N SER A 90 -7.94 1.72 15.02
CA SER A 90 -8.32 2.46 16.23
C SER A 90 -8.94 1.49 17.25
N GLY A 91 -8.37 1.38 18.46
CA GLY A 91 -8.98 0.66 19.58
C GLY A 91 -8.25 -0.56 20.10
N THR A 92 -7.32 -1.15 19.36
CA THR A 92 -6.51 -2.28 19.83
C THR A 92 -5.04 -2.08 19.52
N VAL A 93 -4.17 -2.44 20.47
CA VAL A 93 -2.71 -2.23 20.34
C VAL A 93 -2.08 -3.18 19.32
N ALA A 94 -2.76 -4.25 18.95
CA ALA A 94 -2.23 -5.35 18.17
C ALA A 94 -2.72 -5.44 16.72
N ASP A 95 -3.86 -4.83 16.37
CA ASP A 95 -4.44 -5.02 15.03
C ASP A 95 -3.87 -4.04 14.00
N LYS A 96 -3.10 -4.59 13.09
CA LYS A 96 -2.62 -3.92 11.89
C LYS A 96 -3.52 -4.29 10.71
N GLN A 97 -3.72 -3.36 9.79
CA GLN A 97 -4.37 -3.61 8.51
C GLN A 97 -3.36 -3.34 7.40
N ALA A 98 -3.14 -4.30 6.51
CA ALA A 98 -2.36 -4.08 5.31
C ALA A 98 -3.13 -3.14 4.37
N ILE A 99 -2.48 -2.07 3.92
CA ILE A 99 -3.07 -1.06 3.01
C ILE A 99 -2.62 -1.31 1.59
N ALA A 100 -1.31 -1.49 1.41
CA ALA A 100 -0.70 -1.73 0.12
C ALA A 100 0.60 -2.53 0.28
N SER A 101 0.89 -3.40 -0.67
CA SER A 101 2.10 -4.21 -0.74
C SER A 101 2.91 -3.94 -2.01
N TYR A 102 4.16 -4.40 -2.04
CA TYR A 102 5.10 -4.17 -3.14
C TYR A 102 5.27 -2.68 -3.47
N VAL A 103 5.32 -1.86 -2.42
CA VAL A 103 5.48 -0.41 -2.53
C VAL A 103 6.97 -0.07 -2.66
N ASP A 104 7.36 0.57 -3.77
CA ASP A 104 8.74 1.01 -3.99
C ASP A 104 8.97 2.41 -3.39
N LYS A 105 7.97 3.27 -3.45
CA LYS A 105 8.06 4.64 -2.97
C LYS A 105 6.73 5.12 -2.39
N ALA A 106 6.80 5.77 -1.23
CA ALA A 106 5.65 6.37 -0.56
C ALA A 106 5.75 7.90 -0.57
N PHE A 107 4.67 8.57 -0.96
CA PHE A 107 4.56 10.01 -0.86
C PHE A 107 3.76 10.39 0.38
N ILE A 108 4.41 11.10 1.31
CA ILE A 108 3.73 11.70 2.46
C ILE A 108 3.25 13.07 2.01
N VAL A 109 1.95 13.23 1.82
CA VAL A 109 1.38 14.49 1.36
C VAL A 109 0.72 15.22 2.52
N GLN A 110 1.15 16.45 2.78
CA GLN A 110 0.51 17.34 3.75
C GLN A 110 0.29 18.73 3.15
N SER A 111 -0.78 19.39 3.59
CA SER A 111 -1.00 20.80 3.25
C SER A 111 -0.24 21.71 4.20
N LEU A 112 0.25 22.82 3.69
CA LEU A 112 0.84 23.92 4.43
C LEU A 112 -0.26 24.91 4.85
N ASP A 113 -1.13 24.45 5.72
CA ASP A 113 -2.17 25.22 6.39
C ASP A 113 -2.10 24.93 7.90
N ASP A 114 -3.09 25.40 8.65
CA ASP A 114 -3.18 25.20 10.11
C ASP A 114 -3.14 23.72 10.55
N ASN A 115 -3.31 22.78 9.60
CA ASN A 115 -3.21 21.35 9.84
C ASN A 115 -1.79 20.78 9.66
N PHE A 116 -0.81 21.60 9.27
CA PHE A 116 0.56 21.12 9.12
C PHE A 116 1.12 20.63 10.46
N ASN A 117 1.66 19.41 10.48
CA ASN A 117 2.13 18.80 11.71
C ASN A 117 3.34 17.88 11.44
N VAL A 118 4.52 18.34 11.86
CA VAL A 118 5.80 17.63 11.69
C VAL A 118 5.76 16.25 12.37
N ARG A 119 5.16 16.12 13.57
CA ARG A 119 5.06 14.83 14.28
C ARG A 119 4.21 13.82 13.52
N ARG A 120 3.24 14.29 12.71
CA ARG A 120 2.49 13.40 11.82
C ARG A 120 3.37 12.89 10.69
N VAL A 121 4.20 13.75 10.11
CA VAL A 121 5.20 13.37 9.09
C VAL A 121 6.15 12.31 9.65
N GLU A 122 6.71 12.55 10.84
CA GLU A 122 7.63 11.62 11.52
C GLU A 122 7.01 10.24 11.74
N ARG A 123 5.76 10.19 12.19
CA ARG A 123 5.07 8.89 12.40
C ARG A 123 4.92 8.10 11.09
N PHE A 124 4.52 8.76 10.01
CA PHE A 124 4.43 8.08 8.71
C PHE A 124 5.79 7.65 8.20
N MET A 125 6.82 8.49 8.37
CA MET A 125 8.16 8.17 7.96
C MET A 125 8.70 6.93 8.68
N VAL A 126 8.52 6.84 10.00
CA VAL A 126 8.96 5.67 10.78
C VAL A 126 8.30 4.38 10.24
N GLN A 127 6.98 4.39 10.01
CA GLN A 127 6.28 3.23 9.46
C GLN A 127 6.79 2.82 8.07
N ILE A 128 7.10 3.79 7.22
CA ILE A 128 7.61 3.56 5.87
C ILE A 128 9.03 3.00 5.90
N MET A 129 9.87 3.53 6.82
CA MET A 129 11.26 3.07 6.98
C MET A 129 11.36 1.65 7.55
N GLU A 130 10.48 1.27 8.48
CA GLU A 130 10.41 -0.09 9.02
C GLU A 130 10.25 -1.16 7.93
N GLU A 131 9.60 -0.80 6.84
CA GLU A 131 9.35 -1.69 5.68
C GLU A 131 10.37 -1.52 4.54
N ASN A 132 11.46 -0.78 4.76
CA ASN A 132 12.48 -0.46 3.74
C ASN A 132 11.90 0.19 2.47
N ILE A 133 10.89 1.04 2.62
CA ILE A 133 10.27 1.79 1.54
C ILE A 133 10.89 3.19 1.47
N SER A 134 11.24 3.65 0.26
CA SER A 134 11.68 5.02 0.06
C SER A 134 10.53 6.02 0.27
N SER A 135 10.78 7.13 0.96
CA SER A 135 9.76 8.15 1.19
C SER A 135 10.11 9.50 0.58
N VAL A 136 9.08 10.25 0.24
CA VAL A 136 9.15 11.63 -0.25
C VAL A 136 8.09 12.44 0.49
N LEU A 137 8.45 13.62 0.98
CA LEU A 137 7.50 14.56 1.57
C LEU A 137 7.04 15.56 0.51
N VAL A 138 5.75 15.68 0.32
CA VAL A 138 5.12 16.67 -0.55
C VAL A 138 4.30 17.62 0.32
N LEU A 139 4.72 18.88 0.35
CA LEU A 139 4.06 19.97 1.05
C LEU A 139 3.23 20.77 0.05
N ASN A 140 1.95 20.48 0.02
CA ASN A 140 1.00 21.11 -0.89
C ASN A 140 0.43 22.41 -0.31
N LYS A 141 -0.24 23.21 -1.13
CA LYS A 141 -0.77 24.55 -0.83
C LYS A 141 0.34 25.54 -0.46
N ALA A 142 1.47 25.47 -1.17
CA ALA A 142 2.59 26.37 -0.96
C ALA A 142 2.29 27.84 -1.29
N ASP A 143 1.12 28.12 -1.87
CA ASP A 143 0.55 29.43 -2.17
C ASP A 143 -0.06 30.14 -0.95
N LEU A 144 -0.34 29.44 0.17
CA LEU A 144 -1.05 29.99 1.32
C LEU A 144 -0.19 30.88 2.28
N GLY A 145 0.96 31.39 1.82
CA GLY A 145 1.72 32.39 2.57
C GLY A 145 2.39 31.92 3.86
N PHE A 146 2.77 30.64 3.94
CA PHE A 146 3.54 30.07 5.06
C PHE A 146 5.01 30.55 5.04
N ASP A 147 5.67 30.57 6.19
CA ASP A 147 7.12 30.82 6.25
C ASP A 147 7.88 29.53 5.91
N ARG A 148 8.42 29.48 4.70
CA ARG A 148 9.18 28.34 4.20
C ARG A 148 10.41 28.03 5.08
N ARG A 149 11.05 29.05 5.66
CA ARG A 149 12.24 28.85 6.50
C ARG A 149 11.86 28.17 7.80
N GLU A 150 10.75 28.58 8.41
CA GLU A 150 10.24 27.97 9.63
C GLU A 150 9.92 26.49 9.42
N VAL A 151 9.26 26.15 8.29
CA VAL A 151 8.95 24.76 7.94
C VAL A 151 10.23 23.95 7.70
N GLU A 152 11.19 24.49 6.95
CA GLU A 152 12.46 23.82 6.68
C GLU A 152 13.27 23.62 7.98
N GLU A 153 13.27 24.58 8.90
CA GLU A 153 13.91 24.43 10.21
C GLU A 153 13.24 23.38 11.07
N ALA A 154 11.91 23.39 11.13
CA ALA A 154 11.15 22.37 11.85
C ALA A 154 11.43 20.95 11.30
N LEU A 155 11.56 20.79 10.00
CA LEU A 155 11.92 19.52 9.37
C LEU A 155 13.39 19.13 9.60
N LYS A 156 14.34 20.09 9.68
CA LYS A 156 15.75 19.81 10.00
C LYS A 156 15.93 19.27 11.42
N HIS A 157 15.12 19.74 12.37
CA HIS A 157 15.15 19.27 13.76
C HIS A 157 14.43 17.93 13.93
N SER A 158 13.65 17.50 12.95
CA SER A 158 13.05 16.19 12.91
C SER A 158 14.02 15.14 12.38
N ALA A 159 13.77 13.86 12.68
CA ALA A 159 14.53 12.74 12.11
C ALA A 159 14.31 12.56 10.59
N CYS A 160 13.57 13.45 9.95
CA CYS A 160 13.16 13.38 8.56
C CYS A 160 14.31 13.63 7.58
N ARG A 161 14.92 12.56 7.09
CA ARG A 161 15.93 12.62 6.01
C ARG A 161 15.34 12.09 4.70
N MET A 162 14.36 12.81 4.17
CA MET A 162 13.76 12.48 2.88
C MET A 162 13.71 13.71 1.97
N PRO A 163 13.62 13.56 0.65
CA PRO A 163 13.37 14.66 -0.27
C PRO A 163 12.07 15.37 0.08
N VAL A 164 12.09 16.71 0.07
CA VAL A 164 10.93 17.57 0.35
C VAL A 164 10.62 18.40 -0.89
N PHE A 165 9.38 18.37 -1.33
CA PHE A 165 8.88 19.16 -2.45
C PHE A 165 7.73 20.05 -1.99
N PHE A 166 7.77 21.29 -2.44
CA PHE A 166 6.68 22.25 -2.25
C PHE A 166 5.87 22.34 -3.53
N THR A 167 4.55 22.22 -3.42
CA THR A 167 3.64 22.21 -4.57
C THR A 167 2.43 23.09 -4.30
N SER A 168 1.82 23.59 -5.39
CA SER A 168 0.54 24.28 -5.39
C SER A 168 -0.22 23.91 -6.65
N ILE A 169 -1.55 23.83 -6.56
CA ILE A 169 -2.43 23.64 -7.72
C ILE A 169 -2.88 24.98 -8.34
N HIS A 170 -2.52 26.10 -7.71
CA HIS A 170 -2.92 27.44 -8.15
C HIS A 170 -1.84 28.18 -8.93
N HIS A 171 -0.80 27.49 -9.39
CA HIS A 171 0.26 28.04 -10.25
C HIS A 171 0.58 27.11 -11.39
#